data_a2d5795641ab880e435649c950a86229
#
_entry.id   a2d5795641ab880e435649c950a86229
#
_cell.length_a   1.000
_cell.length_b   1.000
_cell.length_c   1.000
_cell.angle_alpha   90.00
_cell.angle_beta   90.00
_cell.angle_gamma   90.00
#
_symmetry.space_group_name_H-M   'P 1'
#
loop_
_entity.id
_entity.type
_entity.pdbx_description
1 polymer ?
#
loop_
_entity_poly.entity_id
_entity_poly.type
_entity_poly.pdbx_seq_one_letter_code
_entity_poly.pdbx_strand_id
1 'polypeptide(L)'
;MNMIRSAKNQIAELTAAAYRAAVQEGLLPEGVQTIPAVEIPKDTANGDYTTTFCLAASKAMRKNPREVAKILTEHMDLSDTYFTGVEIAGPGFLNFRLGDKWYADVLTAVEEEKGDYGRDNWLGGKKYMVEFVSANPTGPMHMGNARGGVLGDTLAEVLDWSGANVWREFYVNDFGNQIEKFAKSIEARYIQLIKGEDAIEFPEDGYHGDDIRELAKAFYDIHGDSYLEKSVEERHADMARFGLERNIPKMKSDLERYGIKFDEWFFESSLHNSGYVKDTVEELHKLGWTYEKEGALWLKTADIMREQYRKQGKKDEDIDKLDLKDDVLRRANGFYTYFAGDIAYHRNKFAVRHFDKVINIWGADHHGHVARMKGAMDALGLDGTNRLDIVLMQLVKLVRDGEVVRMSKRTGKTISLSDLLDEIPVDACRYFFNAKPDTQMEFDLGLAVREDSENPIYYIQYAHARICSLLKALEEEGHSVKPGAVDLSILSSDAEHALIKELSSFAEEIRMAARDYDPSYINRYLMRLAAAFHKFYNACRIKGEDEAIIDARLKLASATRQVLANGLKVIGCSAPEKM
;
A
#
# COMPACT_ATOMS: atom_id res chain seq x y z
N MET A 1 17.99 7.41 -7.28
CA MET A 1 18.39 6.69 -8.56
C MET A 1 18.13 5.19 -8.43
N ASN A 2 17.59 4.52 -9.46
CA ASN A 2 17.39 3.06 -9.43
C ASN A 2 18.59 2.34 -10.10
N MET A 3 19.53 1.87 -9.29
CA MET A 3 20.79 1.27 -9.76
C MET A 3 20.60 -0.04 -10.51
N ILE A 4 19.59 -0.85 -10.14
CA ILE A 4 19.23 -2.08 -10.89
C ILE A 4 18.73 -1.72 -12.29
N ARG A 5 17.88 -0.71 -12.39
CA ARG A 5 17.35 -0.25 -13.69
C ARG A 5 18.45 0.35 -14.57
N SER A 6 19.36 1.11 -13.97
CA SER A 6 20.53 1.65 -14.68
C SER A 6 21.40 0.54 -15.28
N ALA A 7 21.69 -0.51 -14.50
CA ALA A 7 22.43 -1.67 -15.00
C ALA A 7 21.68 -2.41 -16.11
N LYS A 8 20.38 -2.65 -15.95
CA LYS A 8 19.54 -3.29 -17.00
C LYS A 8 19.48 -2.48 -18.28
N ASN A 9 19.32 -1.16 -18.18
CA ASN A 9 19.33 -0.28 -19.35
C ASN A 9 20.67 -0.31 -20.06
N GLN A 10 21.78 -0.29 -19.33
CA GLN A 10 23.11 -0.38 -19.90
C GLN A 10 23.34 -1.70 -20.65
N ILE A 11 22.86 -2.85 -20.14
CA ILE A 11 22.89 -4.13 -20.87
C ILE A 11 22.05 -4.05 -22.15
N ALA A 12 20.87 -3.44 -22.10
CA ALA A 12 20.02 -3.29 -23.27
C ALA A 12 20.71 -2.43 -24.35
N GLU A 13 21.37 -1.34 -23.95
CA GLU A 13 22.12 -0.45 -24.82
C GLU A 13 23.36 -1.15 -25.43
N LEU A 14 24.13 -1.87 -24.61
CA LEU A 14 25.28 -2.67 -25.06
C LEU A 14 24.86 -3.71 -26.08
N THR A 15 23.78 -4.44 -25.80
CA THR A 15 23.25 -5.46 -26.71
C THR A 15 22.78 -4.85 -28.04
N ALA A 16 22.11 -3.71 -27.99
CA ALA A 16 21.64 -2.99 -29.17
C ALA A 16 22.81 -2.40 -29.98
N ALA A 17 23.86 -1.90 -29.34
CA ALA A 17 25.05 -1.37 -29.99
C ALA A 17 25.83 -2.48 -30.71
N ALA A 18 26.06 -3.60 -30.00
CA ALA A 18 26.72 -4.77 -30.58
C ALA A 18 25.93 -5.35 -31.77
N TYR A 19 24.60 -5.40 -31.67
CA TYR A 19 23.74 -5.80 -32.79
C TYR A 19 23.90 -4.87 -34.00
N ARG A 20 23.87 -3.54 -33.79
CA ARG A 20 24.08 -2.58 -34.90
C ARG A 20 25.44 -2.72 -35.56
N ALA A 21 26.51 -2.90 -34.78
CA ALA A 21 27.85 -3.13 -35.29
C ALA A 21 27.94 -4.42 -36.16
N ALA A 22 27.39 -5.53 -35.67
CA ALA A 22 27.33 -6.79 -36.37
C ALA A 22 26.50 -6.74 -37.69
N VAL A 23 25.44 -5.91 -37.71
CA VAL A 23 24.67 -5.65 -38.96
C VAL A 23 25.50 -4.85 -39.96
N GLN A 24 26.22 -3.81 -39.52
CA GLN A 24 27.08 -3.02 -40.40
C GLN A 24 28.21 -3.86 -41.07
N GLU A 25 28.69 -4.88 -40.37
CA GLU A 25 29.68 -5.82 -40.89
C GLU A 25 29.05 -6.96 -41.71
N GLY A 26 27.72 -6.98 -41.85
CA GLY A 26 27.00 -8.01 -42.61
C GLY A 26 26.94 -9.38 -41.91
N LEU A 27 27.26 -9.46 -40.63
CA LEU A 27 27.25 -10.70 -39.83
C LEU A 27 25.84 -11.09 -39.36
N LEU A 28 24.97 -10.11 -39.13
CA LEU A 28 23.58 -10.29 -38.74
C LEU A 28 22.63 -9.52 -39.68
N PRO A 29 21.39 -10.01 -39.91
CA PRO A 29 20.43 -9.34 -40.76
C PRO A 29 19.85 -8.07 -40.07
N GLU A 30 19.47 -7.08 -40.89
CA GLU A 30 18.74 -5.89 -40.41
C GLU A 30 17.30 -6.19 -39.99
N GLY A 31 16.70 -5.25 -39.23
CA GLY A 31 15.25 -5.20 -39.01
C GLY A 31 14.74 -6.07 -37.83
N VAL A 32 15.62 -6.60 -37.00
CA VAL A 32 15.20 -7.32 -35.80
C VAL A 32 14.81 -6.31 -34.69
N GLN A 33 13.51 -6.23 -34.37
CA GLN A 33 12.94 -5.31 -33.38
C GLN A 33 12.76 -5.94 -31.99
N THR A 34 13.60 -6.89 -31.63
CA THR A 34 13.52 -7.53 -30.31
C THR A 34 14.17 -6.64 -29.27
N ILE A 35 13.39 -6.24 -28.24
CA ILE A 35 13.94 -5.52 -27.08
C ILE A 35 14.58 -6.54 -26.14
N PRO A 36 15.83 -6.35 -25.73
CA PRO A 36 16.48 -7.25 -24.77
C PRO A 36 15.74 -7.29 -23.44
N ALA A 37 15.20 -8.44 -23.07
CA ALA A 37 14.76 -8.68 -21.70
C ALA A 37 15.98 -8.95 -20.83
N VAL A 38 16.13 -8.20 -19.74
CA VAL A 38 17.24 -8.34 -18.78
C VAL A 38 16.70 -8.73 -17.43
N GLU A 39 17.19 -9.86 -16.91
CA GLU A 39 16.74 -10.44 -15.65
C GLU A 39 17.92 -10.62 -14.68
N ILE A 40 17.61 -10.75 -13.40
CA ILE A 40 18.57 -11.19 -12.37
C ILE A 40 18.44 -12.70 -12.27
N PRO A 41 19.51 -13.48 -12.55
CA PRO A 41 19.45 -14.93 -12.48
C PRO A 41 19.21 -15.39 -11.03
N LYS A 42 18.46 -16.50 -10.89
CA LYS A 42 18.21 -17.10 -9.57
C LYS A 42 19.49 -17.69 -8.96
N ASP A 43 20.37 -18.23 -9.79
CA ASP A 43 21.65 -18.79 -9.39
C ASP A 43 22.76 -17.78 -9.72
N THR A 44 23.46 -17.32 -8.70
CA THR A 44 24.56 -16.35 -8.80
C THR A 44 25.75 -16.87 -9.59
N ALA A 45 25.89 -18.19 -9.77
CA ALA A 45 26.87 -18.78 -10.67
C ALA A 45 26.68 -18.31 -12.13
N ASN A 46 25.46 -17.95 -12.51
CA ASN A 46 25.12 -17.40 -13.83
C ASN A 46 25.32 -15.88 -13.96
N GLY A 47 26.14 -15.27 -13.10
CA GLY A 47 26.40 -13.83 -13.12
C GLY A 47 25.39 -13.01 -12.32
N ASP A 48 25.46 -11.68 -12.47
CA ASP A 48 24.59 -10.72 -11.77
C ASP A 48 23.35 -10.37 -12.57
N TYR A 49 23.47 -10.36 -13.89
CA TYR A 49 22.38 -10.13 -14.84
C TYR A 49 22.49 -11.09 -16.02
N THR A 50 21.35 -11.40 -16.62
CA THR A 50 21.27 -12.21 -17.84
C THR A 50 20.29 -11.63 -18.84
N THR A 51 20.58 -11.83 -20.14
CA THR A 51 19.58 -11.54 -21.18
C THR A 51 19.35 -12.76 -22.09
N THR A 52 18.09 -12.95 -22.46
CA THR A 52 17.62 -13.97 -23.40
C THR A 52 17.54 -13.44 -24.82
N PHE A 53 18.10 -12.28 -25.14
CA PHE A 53 17.98 -11.61 -26.44
C PHE A 53 18.33 -12.54 -27.59
N CYS A 54 19.46 -13.26 -27.53
CA CYS A 54 19.90 -14.15 -28.60
C CYS A 54 18.92 -15.30 -28.88
N LEU A 55 18.27 -15.81 -27.84
CA LEU A 55 17.22 -16.83 -27.95
C LEU A 55 15.98 -16.27 -28.64
N ALA A 56 15.51 -15.11 -28.16
CA ALA A 56 14.31 -14.46 -28.70
C ALA A 56 14.47 -14.01 -30.15
N ALA A 57 15.66 -13.51 -30.52
CA ALA A 57 15.95 -12.97 -31.84
C ALA A 57 16.41 -14.02 -32.86
N SER A 58 16.83 -15.23 -32.46
CA SER A 58 17.41 -16.26 -33.27
C SER A 58 16.61 -16.63 -34.54
N LYS A 59 15.28 -16.75 -34.36
CA LYS A 59 14.36 -17.08 -35.47
C LYS A 59 14.33 -15.98 -36.52
N ALA A 60 14.28 -14.72 -36.10
CA ALA A 60 14.31 -13.56 -37.00
C ALA A 60 15.67 -13.43 -37.69
N MET A 61 16.75 -13.70 -36.96
CA MET A 61 18.12 -13.67 -37.46
C MET A 61 18.52 -14.90 -38.31
N ARG A 62 17.68 -15.96 -38.32
CA ARG A 62 17.96 -17.25 -39.01
C ARG A 62 19.33 -17.85 -38.65
N LYS A 63 19.76 -17.67 -37.42
CA LYS A 63 21.03 -18.16 -36.86
C LYS A 63 20.82 -18.88 -35.53
N ASN A 64 21.75 -19.78 -35.21
CA ASN A 64 21.76 -20.44 -33.91
C ASN A 64 21.95 -19.39 -32.81
N PRO A 65 21.15 -19.43 -31.71
CA PRO A 65 21.26 -18.44 -30.65
C PRO A 65 22.68 -18.31 -30.06
N ARG A 66 23.42 -19.41 -29.96
CA ARG A 66 24.80 -19.40 -29.44
C ARG A 66 25.79 -18.75 -30.42
N GLU A 67 25.52 -18.85 -31.71
CA GLU A 67 26.29 -18.15 -32.74
C GLU A 67 26.00 -16.64 -32.68
N VAL A 68 24.74 -16.27 -32.55
CA VAL A 68 24.33 -14.86 -32.32
C VAL A 68 25.01 -14.31 -31.07
N ALA A 69 25.01 -15.07 -29.98
CA ALA A 69 25.65 -14.67 -28.73
C ALA A 69 27.15 -14.43 -28.91
N LYS A 70 27.84 -15.29 -29.64
CA LYS A 70 29.27 -15.14 -29.95
C LYS A 70 29.54 -13.86 -30.74
N ILE A 71 28.78 -13.62 -31.81
CA ILE A 71 28.92 -12.43 -32.64
C ILE A 71 28.70 -11.17 -31.79
N LEU A 72 27.64 -11.14 -30.94
CA LEU A 72 27.36 -9.97 -30.11
C LEU A 72 28.44 -9.73 -29.05
N THR A 73 28.96 -10.77 -28.41
CA THR A 73 30.03 -10.61 -27.40
C THR A 73 31.33 -10.09 -28.00
N GLU A 74 31.66 -10.47 -29.24
CA GLU A 74 32.82 -9.95 -29.95
C GLU A 74 32.70 -8.46 -30.33
N HIS A 75 31.47 -7.90 -30.31
CA HIS A 75 31.17 -6.50 -30.63
C HIS A 75 30.73 -5.68 -29.41
N MET A 76 30.78 -6.26 -28.19
CA MET A 76 30.46 -5.53 -26.97
C MET A 76 31.71 -4.83 -26.43
N ASP A 77 31.60 -3.51 -26.28
CA ASP A 77 32.59 -2.73 -25.54
C ASP A 77 32.07 -2.49 -24.10
N LEU A 78 32.76 -3.10 -23.14
CA LEU A 78 32.43 -2.97 -21.72
C LEU A 78 33.13 -1.78 -21.03
N SER A 79 33.94 -1.02 -21.78
CA SER A 79 34.63 0.17 -21.22
C SER A 79 33.62 1.17 -20.70
N ASP A 80 33.93 1.78 -19.56
CA ASP A 80 33.07 2.78 -18.87
C ASP A 80 31.68 2.28 -18.47
N THR A 81 31.46 0.96 -18.49
CA THR A 81 30.20 0.36 -18.05
C THR A 81 30.30 -0.16 -16.62
N TYR A 82 29.19 -0.68 -16.09
CA TYR A 82 29.13 -1.37 -14.81
C TYR A 82 29.67 -2.79 -14.84
N PHE A 83 30.04 -3.33 -16.02
CA PHE A 83 30.31 -4.74 -16.20
C PHE A 83 31.79 -5.00 -16.51
N THR A 84 32.34 -6.03 -15.85
CA THR A 84 33.70 -6.49 -16.04
C THR A 84 33.79 -7.67 -17.01
N GLY A 85 32.67 -8.32 -17.31
CA GLY A 85 32.65 -9.48 -18.20
C GLY A 85 31.26 -9.86 -18.66
N VAL A 86 31.21 -10.52 -19.81
CA VAL A 86 30.03 -11.17 -20.36
C VAL A 86 30.37 -12.59 -20.76
N GLU A 87 29.57 -13.57 -20.33
CA GLU A 87 29.76 -14.99 -20.58
C GLU A 87 28.56 -15.56 -21.34
N ILE A 88 28.83 -16.45 -22.30
CA ILE A 88 27.80 -17.18 -23.04
C ILE A 88 27.47 -18.46 -22.30
N ALA A 89 26.22 -18.57 -21.82
CA ALA A 89 25.74 -19.74 -21.08
C ALA A 89 24.64 -20.49 -21.86
N GLY A 90 24.59 -21.80 -21.64
CA GLY A 90 23.54 -22.66 -22.18
C GLY A 90 23.34 -22.50 -23.70
N PRO A 91 22.09 -22.39 -24.18
CA PRO A 91 21.77 -22.27 -25.61
C PRO A 91 22.01 -20.86 -26.19
N GLY A 92 22.49 -19.87 -25.42
CA GLY A 92 22.73 -18.50 -25.90
C GLY A 92 22.26 -17.40 -24.97
N PHE A 93 22.29 -17.66 -23.66
CA PHE A 93 22.17 -16.60 -22.64
C PHE A 93 23.44 -15.77 -22.62
N LEU A 94 23.31 -14.45 -22.44
CA LEU A 94 24.43 -13.58 -22.14
C LEU A 94 24.35 -13.19 -20.64
N ASN A 95 25.35 -13.65 -19.88
CA ASN A 95 25.44 -13.42 -18.43
C ASN A 95 26.51 -12.36 -18.18
N PHE A 96 26.14 -11.32 -17.44
CA PHE A 96 26.97 -10.16 -17.11
C PHE A 96 27.39 -10.19 -15.66
N ARG A 97 28.65 -9.78 -15.39
CA ARG A 97 29.20 -9.65 -14.05
C ARG A 97 29.46 -8.19 -13.74
N LEU A 98 28.97 -7.74 -12.57
CA LEU A 98 29.18 -6.38 -12.07
C LEU A 98 30.63 -6.16 -11.67
N GLY A 99 31.12 -4.95 -11.89
CA GLY A 99 32.41 -4.47 -11.43
C GLY A 99 32.31 -3.49 -10.25
N ASP A 100 33.46 -3.15 -9.67
CA ASP A 100 33.59 -2.29 -8.48
C ASP A 100 32.90 -0.94 -8.64
N LYS A 101 32.89 -0.38 -9.84
CA LYS A 101 32.19 0.87 -10.17
C LYS A 101 30.73 0.86 -9.79
N TRP A 102 30.00 -0.24 -10.06
CA TRP A 102 28.60 -0.33 -9.73
C TRP A 102 28.36 -0.36 -8.22
N TYR A 103 29.18 -1.12 -7.49
CA TYR A 103 29.08 -1.19 -6.02
C TYR A 103 29.38 0.16 -5.37
N ALA A 104 30.37 0.88 -5.88
CA ALA A 104 30.72 2.22 -5.42
C ALA A 104 29.59 3.23 -5.71
N ASP A 105 29.02 3.20 -6.92
CA ASP A 105 27.95 4.10 -7.33
C ASP A 105 26.66 3.87 -6.52
N VAL A 106 26.35 2.62 -6.08
CA VAL A 106 25.26 2.35 -5.15
C VAL A 106 25.43 3.10 -3.83
N LEU A 107 26.62 3.02 -3.21
CA LEU A 107 26.88 3.68 -1.93
C LEU A 107 26.90 5.21 -2.08
N THR A 108 27.41 5.70 -3.19
CA THR A 108 27.40 7.14 -3.53
C THR A 108 25.96 7.64 -3.68
N ALA A 109 25.10 6.90 -4.39
CA ALA A 109 23.70 7.26 -4.54
C ALA A 109 22.96 7.32 -3.18
N VAL A 110 23.21 6.37 -2.27
CA VAL A 110 22.64 6.42 -0.91
C VAL A 110 23.11 7.66 -0.15
N GLU A 111 24.40 8.00 -0.25
CA GLU A 111 24.98 9.17 0.43
C GLU A 111 24.41 10.48 -0.11
N GLU A 112 24.20 10.59 -1.42
CA GLU A 112 23.68 11.79 -2.08
C GLU A 112 22.18 11.97 -1.85
N GLU A 113 21.39 10.91 -2.04
CA GLU A 113 19.93 10.96 -1.98
C GLU A 113 19.38 10.86 -0.55
N LYS A 114 20.14 10.29 0.39
CA LYS A 114 19.80 10.22 1.82
C LYS A 114 18.37 9.73 2.06
N GLY A 115 17.53 10.56 2.68
CA GLY A 115 16.13 10.27 2.99
C GLY A 115 15.23 10.06 1.77
N ASP A 116 15.70 10.40 0.58
CA ASP A 116 14.99 10.21 -0.69
C ASP A 116 15.53 9.00 -1.50
N TYR A 117 16.58 8.33 -1.02
CA TYR A 117 17.07 7.12 -1.69
C TYR A 117 16.00 6.04 -1.73
N GLY A 118 15.72 5.55 -2.92
CA GLY A 118 14.63 4.62 -3.21
C GLY A 118 13.43 5.29 -3.90
N ARG A 119 13.33 6.61 -3.92
CA ARG A 119 12.29 7.32 -4.69
C ARG A 119 12.53 7.20 -6.19
N ASP A 120 11.43 7.07 -6.94
CA ASP A 120 11.41 7.08 -8.40
C ASP A 120 10.23 7.94 -8.89
N ASN A 121 10.18 8.29 -10.15
CA ASN A 121 9.10 9.07 -10.76
C ASN A 121 8.39 8.31 -11.91
N TRP A 122 8.27 6.99 -11.79
CA TRP A 122 7.66 6.21 -12.86
C TRP A 122 6.15 6.41 -12.99
N LEU A 123 5.47 6.90 -11.95
CA LEU A 123 4.06 7.30 -11.99
C LEU A 123 3.83 8.71 -12.55
N GLY A 124 4.91 9.49 -12.76
CA GLY A 124 4.90 10.72 -13.56
C GLY A 124 4.03 11.84 -12.99
N GLY A 125 3.89 11.97 -11.68
CA GLY A 125 3.12 13.02 -11.03
C GLY A 125 1.60 12.87 -11.15
N LYS A 126 1.08 11.72 -11.60
CA LYS A 126 -0.36 11.47 -11.69
C LYS A 126 -1.04 11.60 -10.34
N LYS A 127 -2.27 12.11 -10.33
CA LYS A 127 -3.08 12.28 -9.13
C LYS A 127 -3.73 10.95 -8.73
N TYR A 128 -3.29 10.40 -7.63
CA TYR A 128 -3.83 9.18 -7.03
C TYR A 128 -4.62 9.52 -5.78
N MET A 129 -5.79 8.90 -5.61
CA MET A 129 -6.49 8.88 -4.33
C MET A 129 -6.43 7.48 -3.75
N VAL A 130 -6.14 7.39 -2.45
CA VAL A 130 -6.29 6.17 -1.66
C VAL A 130 -7.35 6.44 -0.60
N GLU A 131 -8.48 5.74 -0.69
CA GLU A 131 -9.54 5.77 0.31
C GLU A 131 -9.44 4.52 1.18
N PHE A 132 -9.39 4.73 2.49
CA PHE A 132 -9.21 3.62 3.44
C PHE A 132 -9.78 3.95 4.82
N VAL A 133 -9.95 2.93 5.66
CA VAL A 133 -10.67 2.92 6.92
C VAL A 133 -12.16 3.14 6.72
N SER A 134 -12.60 4.35 6.39
CA SER A 134 -13.99 4.75 6.08
C SER A 134 -15.02 4.11 7.02
N ALA A 135 -14.72 4.12 8.34
CA ALA A 135 -15.55 3.51 9.37
C ALA A 135 -16.74 4.40 9.69
N ASN A 136 -17.88 3.78 10.05
CA ASN A 136 -19.06 4.50 10.51
C ASN A 136 -18.76 5.28 11.80
N PRO A 137 -19.11 6.56 11.88
CA PRO A 137 -18.82 7.40 13.06
C PRO A 137 -19.79 7.18 14.22
N THR A 138 -20.38 5.98 14.31
CA THR A 138 -21.41 5.62 15.29
C THR A 138 -20.85 4.91 16.53
N GLY A 139 -19.53 4.75 16.61
CA GLY A 139 -18.84 4.13 17.75
C GLY A 139 -17.33 4.05 17.55
N PRO A 140 -16.60 3.39 18.46
CA PRO A 140 -15.16 3.23 18.39
C PRO A 140 -14.74 2.35 17.20
N MET A 141 -13.59 2.65 16.59
CA MET A 141 -13.01 1.84 15.52
C MET A 141 -12.55 0.48 16.07
N HIS A 142 -12.68 -0.56 15.25
CA HIS A 142 -12.31 -1.93 15.61
C HIS A 142 -11.11 -2.43 14.79
N MET A 143 -10.68 -3.67 15.04
CA MET A 143 -9.49 -4.29 14.45
C MET A 143 -9.44 -4.30 12.92
N GLY A 144 -10.59 -4.47 12.25
CA GLY A 144 -10.65 -4.40 10.78
C GLY A 144 -10.22 -3.02 10.27
N ASN A 145 -10.62 -1.95 10.97
CA ASN A 145 -10.22 -0.59 10.64
C ASN A 145 -8.70 -0.38 10.88
N ALA A 146 -8.15 -0.98 11.93
CA ALA A 146 -6.72 -0.92 12.21
C ALA A 146 -5.87 -1.48 11.05
N ARG A 147 -6.22 -2.66 10.54
CA ARG A 147 -5.52 -3.27 9.41
C ARG A 147 -5.69 -2.44 8.13
N GLY A 148 -6.93 -2.06 7.80
CA GLY A 148 -7.22 -1.24 6.63
C GLY A 148 -6.51 0.11 6.66
N GLY A 149 -6.37 0.70 7.86
CA GLY A 149 -5.62 1.92 8.09
C GLY A 149 -4.16 1.81 7.69
N VAL A 150 -3.47 0.78 8.18
CA VAL A 150 -2.04 0.57 7.87
C VAL A 150 -1.82 0.23 6.40
N LEU A 151 -2.64 -0.66 5.84
CA LEU A 151 -2.53 -1.02 4.42
C LEU A 151 -2.70 0.19 3.51
N GLY A 152 -3.72 1.04 3.79
CA GLY A 152 -3.98 2.25 3.01
C GLY A 152 -2.90 3.30 3.14
N ASP A 153 -2.45 3.56 4.36
CA ASP A 153 -1.41 4.54 4.63
C ASP A 153 -0.07 4.12 4.01
N THR A 154 0.34 2.85 4.17
CA THR A 154 1.57 2.35 3.56
C THR A 154 1.46 2.29 2.03
N LEU A 155 0.30 1.92 1.48
CA LEU A 155 0.08 1.97 0.04
C LEU A 155 0.20 3.40 -0.50
N ALA A 156 -0.40 4.37 0.19
CA ALA A 156 -0.27 5.78 -0.17
C ALA A 156 1.20 6.24 -0.15
N GLU A 157 1.97 5.79 0.84
CA GLU A 157 3.40 6.12 0.94
C GLU A 157 4.22 5.50 -0.20
N VAL A 158 4.05 4.23 -0.55
CA VAL A 158 4.79 3.62 -1.67
C VAL A 158 4.41 4.22 -3.02
N LEU A 159 3.17 4.67 -3.21
CA LEU A 159 2.74 5.39 -4.40
C LEU A 159 3.40 6.78 -4.49
N ASP A 160 3.49 7.51 -3.38
CA ASP A 160 4.21 8.79 -3.29
C ASP A 160 5.70 8.60 -3.61
N TRP A 161 6.33 7.59 -3.02
CA TRP A 161 7.72 7.24 -3.32
C TRP A 161 7.94 6.83 -4.79
N SER A 162 6.89 6.37 -5.46
CA SER A 162 6.88 6.03 -6.88
C SER A 162 6.58 7.22 -7.81
N GLY A 163 6.43 8.43 -7.25
CA GLY A 163 6.23 9.67 -7.98
C GLY A 163 4.78 10.01 -8.31
N ALA A 164 3.80 9.45 -7.60
CA ALA A 164 2.42 9.90 -7.67
C ALA A 164 2.18 11.12 -6.77
N ASN A 165 1.22 11.96 -7.13
CA ASN A 165 0.64 12.95 -6.25
C ASN A 165 -0.53 12.32 -5.50
N VAL A 166 -0.29 11.88 -4.26
CA VAL A 166 -1.22 11.04 -3.52
C VAL A 166 -2.09 11.85 -2.59
N TRP A 167 -3.38 11.53 -2.58
CA TRP A 167 -4.41 12.06 -1.70
C TRP A 167 -4.99 10.94 -0.84
N ARG A 168 -4.95 11.08 0.49
CA ARG A 168 -5.46 10.14 1.48
C ARG A 168 -6.83 10.59 1.93
N GLU A 169 -7.85 9.75 1.78
CA GLU A 169 -9.23 10.11 2.07
C GLU A 169 -9.90 9.14 3.03
N PHE A 170 -10.63 9.70 3.98
CA PHE A 170 -11.56 9.02 4.86
C PHE A 170 -12.99 9.43 4.48
N TYR A 171 -13.81 8.45 4.07
CA TYR A 171 -15.23 8.68 3.82
C TYR A 171 -16.03 8.56 5.12
N VAL A 172 -16.72 9.62 5.49
CA VAL A 172 -17.57 9.69 6.70
C VAL A 172 -19.00 9.41 6.30
N ASN A 173 -19.53 8.26 6.69
CA ASN A 173 -20.94 7.91 6.50
C ASN A 173 -21.78 8.59 7.60
N ASP A 174 -22.10 9.86 7.40
CA ASP A 174 -22.87 10.72 8.29
C ASP A 174 -24.33 10.93 7.85
N PHE A 175 -24.84 10.04 6.99
CA PHE A 175 -26.17 10.14 6.40
C PHE A 175 -26.92 8.79 6.40
N GLY A 176 -28.26 8.84 6.39
CA GLY A 176 -29.12 7.68 6.16
C GLY A 176 -29.35 6.81 7.41
N ASN A 177 -29.73 5.56 7.16
CA ASN A 177 -30.29 4.66 8.18
C ASN A 177 -29.36 4.38 9.39
N GLN A 178 -28.04 4.37 9.16
CA GLN A 178 -27.09 4.14 10.27
C GLN A 178 -27.12 5.29 11.28
N ILE A 179 -27.24 6.53 10.78
CA ILE A 179 -27.32 7.72 11.64
C ILE A 179 -28.67 7.81 12.35
N GLU A 180 -29.76 7.40 11.68
CA GLU A 180 -31.06 7.30 12.35
C GLU A 180 -31.06 6.28 13.49
N LYS A 181 -30.47 5.09 13.28
CA LYS A 181 -30.30 4.07 14.34
C LYS A 181 -29.43 4.57 15.48
N PHE A 182 -28.38 5.30 15.16
CA PHE A 182 -27.50 5.92 16.14
C PHE A 182 -28.25 6.95 17.00
N ALA A 183 -29.01 7.85 16.38
CA ALA A 183 -29.86 8.82 17.07
C ALA A 183 -30.89 8.16 18.00
N LYS A 184 -31.62 7.15 17.47
CA LYS A 184 -32.61 6.38 18.24
C LYS A 184 -31.98 5.67 19.46
N SER A 185 -30.76 5.17 19.29
CA SER A 185 -30.02 4.50 20.37
C SER A 185 -29.64 5.49 21.49
N ILE A 186 -29.17 6.68 21.14
CA ILE A 186 -28.87 7.75 22.11
C ILE A 186 -30.15 8.21 22.78
N GLU A 187 -31.22 8.44 22.01
CA GLU A 187 -32.52 8.85 22.56
C GLU A 187 -33.06 7.84 23.56
N ALA A 188 -33.07 6.56 23.23
CA ALA A 188 -33.55 5.52 24.12
C ALA A 188 -32.76 5.51 25.44
N ARG A 189 -31.43 5.60 25.42
CA ARG A 189 -30.61 5.69 26.64
C ARG A 189 -30.82 6.98 27.42
N TYR A 190 -31.02 8.10 26.73
CA TYR A 190 -31.34 9.37 27.35
C TYR A 190 -32.69 9.30 28.10
N ILE A 191 -33.76 8.75 27.50
CA ILE A 191 -35.05 8.59 28.13
C ILE A 191 -34.97 7.61 29.33
N GLN A 192 -34.27 6.49 29.16
CA GLN A 192 -34.04 5.51 30.23
C GLN A 192 -33.28 6.11 31.41
N LEU A 193 -32.29 6.98 31.16
CA LEU A 193 -31.55 7.67 32.23
C LEU A 193 -32.45 8.56 33.09
N ILE A 194 -33.46 9.21 32.48
CA ILE A 194 -34.33 10.17 33.17
C ILE A 194 -35.53 9.47 33.83
N LYS A 195 -36.15 8.52 33.12
CA LYS A 195 -37.44 7.94 33.52
C LYS A 195 -37.35 6.49 34.02
N GLY A 196 -36.16 5.88 33.97
CA GLY A 196 -35.93 4.48 34.30
C GLY A 196 -35.82 3.57 33.08
N GLU A 197 -35.19 2.41 33.25
CA GLU A 197 -34.86 1.47 32.17
C GLU A 197 -36.11 0.97 31.40
N ASP A 198 -37.27 0.85 32.08
CA ASP A 198 -38.52 0.36 31.48
C ASP A 198 -39.34 1.45 30.79
N ALA A 199 -38.89 2.70 30.77
CA ALA A 199 -39.65 3.83 30.23
C ALA A 199 -39.76 3.81 28.69
N ILE A 200 -38.83 3.15 28.01
CA ILE A 200 -38.82 2.96 26.58
C ILE A 200 -38.11 1.64 26.26
N GLU A 201 -38.66 0.87 25.33
CA GLU A 201 -37.97 -0.32 24.77
C GLU A 201 -36.77 0.14 23.94
N PHE A 202 -35.60 -0.46 24.21
CA PHE A 202 -34.41 -0.15 23.43
C PHE A 202 -34.50 -0.79 22.03
N PRO A 203 -34.19 -0.05 20.94
CA PRO A 203 -34.30 -0.61 19.57
C PRO A 203 -33.48 -1.87 19.42
N GLU A 204 -34.10 -2.96 18.95
CA GLU A 204 -33.46 -4.26 18.76
C GLU A 204 -32.24 -4.16 17.82
N ASP A 205 -32.37 -3.36 16.75
CA ASP A 205 -31.34 -3.11 15.75
C ASP A 205 -30.47 -1.86 16.06
N GLY A 206 -30.53 -1.37 17.31
CA GLY A 206 -29.79 -0.22 17.81
C GLY A 206 -28.33 -0.57 18.19
N TYR A 207 -27.58 0.47 18.55
CA TYR A 207 -26.21 0.35 19.05
C TYR A 207 -26.21 0.15 20.57
N HIS A 208 -25.83 -1.06 21.02
CA HIS A 208 -25.94 -1.47 22.43
C HIS A 208 -24.70 -1.16 23.29
N GLY A 209 -23.64 -0.57 22.71
CA GLY A 209 -22.38 -0.29 23.40
C GLY A 209 -22.54 0.69 24.59
N ASP A 210 -21.59 0.63 25.53
CA ASP A 210 -21.57 1.59 26.65
C ASP A 210 -21.24 3.02 26.19
N ASP A 211 -20.56 3.18 25.06
CA ASP A 211 -20.33 4.44 24.38
C ASP A 211 -21.64 5.21 24.13
N ILE A 212 -22.73 4.50 23.78
CA ILE A 212 -24.07 5.11 23.63
C ILE A 212 -24.63 5.60 24.98
N ARG A 213 -24.42 4.85 26.06
CA ARG A 213 -24.78 5.28 27.41
C ARG A 213 -23.99 6.53 27.84
N GLU A 214 -22.69 6.55 27.53
CA GLU A 214 -21.83 7.69 27.81
C GLU A 214 -22.25 8.93 27.02
N LEU A 215 -22.59 8.79 25.73
CA LEU A 215 -23.14 9.88 24.92
C LEU A 215 -24.47 10.39 25.44
N ALA A 216 -25.40 9.50 25.78
CA ALA A 216 -26.69 9.88 26.34
C ALA A 216 -26.54 10.61 27.68
N LYS A 217 -25.62 10.14 28.55
CA LYS A 217 -25.30 10.81 29.82
C LYS A 217 -24.68 12.19 29.57
N ALA A 218 -23.71 12.31 28.69
CA ALA A 218 -23.07 13.57 28.34
C ALA A 218 -24.09 14.58 27.76
N PHE A 219 -25.05 14.09 26.96
CA PHE A 219 -26.13 14.90 26.43
C PHE A 219 -27.05 15.40 27.56
N TYR A 220 -27.41 14.52 28.51
CA TYR A 220 -28.19 14.86 29.68
C TYR A 220 -27.49 15.87 30.60
N ASP A 221 -26.21 15.70 30.83
CA ASP A 221 -25.40 16.59 31.68
C ASP A 221 -25.40 18.04 31.15
N ILE A 222 -25.64 18.27 29.86
CA ILE A 222 -25.70 19.58 29.23
C ILE A 222 -27.15 20.13 29.17
N HIS A 223 -28.09 19.26 28.80
CA HIS A 223 -29.45 19.68 28.44
C HIS A 223 -30.52 19.35 29.50
N GLY A 224 -30.18 18.55 30.54
CA GLY A 224 -31.13 18.06 31.51
C GLY A 224 -32.24 17.24 30.84
N ASP A 225 -33.48 17.47 31.25
CA ASP A 225 -34.69 16.82 30.75
C ASP A 225 -35.41 17.59 29.61
N SER A 226 -34.87 18.75 29.21
CA SER A 226 -35.49 19.67 28.25
C SER A 226 -35.85 19.06 26.89
N TYR A 227 -35.11 18.01 26.48
CA TYR A 227 -35.37 17.33 25.22
C TYR A 227 -36.54 16.35 25.25
N LEU A 228 -37.11 16.05 26.43
CA LEU A 228 -38.34 15.24 26.55
C LEU A 228 -39.55 15.94 25.90
N GLU A 229 -39.54 17.28 25.85
CA GLU A 229 -40.62 18.10 25.29
C GLU A 229 -40.42 18.40 23.79
N LYS A 230 -39.24 18.09 23.23
CA LYS A 230 -38.94 18.28 21.82
C LYS A 230 -39.62 17.24 20.93
N SER A 231 -39.82 17.54 19.63
CA SER A 231 -40.28 16.54 18.69
C SER A 231 -39.24 15.42 18.49
N VAL A 232 -39.69 14.26 18.07
CA VAL A 232 -38.78 13.09 17.79
C VAL A 232 -37.73 13.48 16.76
N GLU A 233 -38.13 14.20 15.72
CA GLU A 233 -37.28 14.66 14.64
C GLU A 233 -36.17 15.58 15.16
N GLU A 234 -36.52 16.56 16.01
CA GLU A 234 -35.54 17.48 16.64
C GLU A 234 -34.58 16.70 17.55
N ARG A 235 -35.10 15.77 18.37
CA ARG A 235 -34.27 14.93 19.25
C ARG A 235 -33.26 14.12 18.44
N HIS A 236 -33.73 13.42 17.40
CA HIS A 236 -32.84 12.59 16.55
C HIS A 236 -31.79 13.42 15.85
N ALA A 237 -32.16 14.57 15.26
CA ALA A 237 -31.22 15.44 14.56
C ALA A 237 -30.13 15.98 15.52
N ASP A 238 -30.54 16.48 16.69
CA ASP A 238 -29.61 17.06 17.66
C ASP A 238 -28.73 16.00 18.34
N MET A 239 -29.29 14.81 18.67
CA MET A 239 -28.55 13.72 19.30
C MET A 239 -27.56 13.06 18.28
N ALA A 240 -27.96 12.90 17.02
CA ALA A 240 -27.04 12.46 15.99
C ALA A 240 -25.86 13.43 15.84
N ARG A 241 -26.14 14.72 15.66
CA ARG A 241 -25.10 15.75 15.55
C ARG A 241 -24.17 15.75 16.77
N PHE A 242 -24.74 15.72 17.98
CA PHE A 242 -23.98 15.68 19.23
C PHE A 242 -23.04 14.48 19.31
N GLY A 243 -23.53 13.30 18.92
CA GLY A 243 -22.72 12.08 18.89
C GLY A 243 -21.59 12.14 17.85
N LEU A 244 -21.89 12.63 16.63
CA LEU A 244 -20.91 12.79 15.57
C LEU A 244 -19.81 13.79 15.93
N GLU A 245 -20.17 14.94 16.53
CA GLU A 245 -19.23 15.96 16.99
C GLU A 245 -18.24 15.45 18.06
N ARG A 246 -18.54 14.34 18.71
CA ARG A 246 -17.67 13.67 19.70
C ARG A 246 -16.91 12.50 19.11
N ASN A 247 -17.59 11.67 18.33
CA ASN A 247 -16.97 10.46 17.77
C ASN A 247 -15.93 10.77 16.70
N ILE A 248 -16.21 11.73 15.80
CA ILE A 248 -15.26 12.04 14.70
C ILE A 248 -13.91 12.57 15.22
N PRO A 249 -13.85 13.53 16.17
CA PRO A 249 -12.58 13.95 16.76
C PRO A 249 -11.83 12.82 17.48
N LYS A 250 -12.57 11.90 18.16
CA LYS A 250 -11.95 10.73 18.78
C LYS A 250 -11.35 9.78 17.76
N MET A 251 -12.06 9.49 16.66
CA MET A 251 -11.55 8.68 15.56
C MET A 251 -10.28 9.30 14.94
N LYS A 252 -10.28 10.63 14.74
CA LYS A 252 -9.10 11.37 14.28
C LYS A 252 -7.91 11.19 15.23
N SER A 253 -8.14 11.37 16.52
CA SER A 253 -7.10 11.23 17.55
C SER A 253 -6.54 9.80 17.61
N ASP A 254 -7.40 8.77 17.52
CA ASP A 254 -6.98 7.37 17.52
C ASP A 254 -6.13 7.04 16.27
N LEU A 255 -6.50 7.57 15.11
CA LEU A 255 -5.74 7.40 13.86
C LEU A 255 -4.42 8.17 13.88
N GLU A 256 -4.40 9.40 14.42
CA GLU A 256 -3.16 10.16 14.60
C GLU A 256 -2.19 9.45 15.56
N ARG A 257 -2.71 8.88 16.67
CA ARG A 257 -1.92 8.03 17.57
C ARG A 257 -1.35 6.80 16.84
N TYR A 258 -2.10 6.26 15.87
CA TYR A 258 -1.67 5.15 15.03
C TYR A 258 -0.69 5.56 13.91
N GLY A 259 -0.35 6.86 13.83
CA GLY A 259 0.54 7.42 12.81
C GLY A 259 -0.12 7.62 11.45
N ILE A 260 -1.46 7.62 11.39
CA ILE A 260 -2.22 7.75 10.15
C ILE A 260 -2.85 9.13 10.05
N LYS A 261 -2.66 9.80 8.91
CA LYS A 261 -3.23 11.12 8.61
C LYS A 261 -3.95 11.10 7.26
N PHE A 262 -5.04 11.85 7.18
CA PHE A 262 -5.83 12.02 5.97
C PHE A 262 -5.75 13.45 5.49
N ASP A 263 -5.74 13.62 4.17
CA ASP A 263 -5.84 14.93 3.52
C ASP A 263 -7.28 15.45 3.54
N GLU A 264 -8.27 14.53 3.49
CA GLU A 264 -9.69 14.86 3.49
C GLU A 264 -10.50 13.87 4.35
N TRP A 265 -11.44 14.42 5.10
CA TRP A 265 -12.55 13.70 5.73
C TRP A 265 -13.81 14.07 4.95
N PHE A 266 -14.17 13.24 3.97
CA PHE A 266 -15.27 13.52 3.04
C PHE A 266 -16.60 13.07 3.63
N PHE A 267 -17.54 14.01 3.84
CA PHE A 267 -18.84 13.75 4.44
C PHE A 267 -19.88 13.39 3.38
N GLU A 268 -20.57 12.24 3.53
CA GLU A 268 -21.63 11.76 2.63
C GLU A 268 -22.77 12.77 2.54
N SER A 269 -23.14 13.39 3.67
CA SER A 269 -24.18 14.41 3.73
C SER A 269 -23.98 15.57 2.74
N SER A 270 -22.75 15.90 2.39
CA SER A 270 -22.43 16.94 1.42
C SER A 270 -22.97 16.63 0.02
N LEU A 271 -22.95 15.37 -0.41
CA LEU A 271 -23.48 14.92 -1.69
C LEU A 271 -25.02 14.99 -1.75
N HIS A 272 -25.66 14.64 -0.62
CA HIS A 272 -27.12 14.70 -0.52
C HIS A 272 -27.61 16.13 -0.43
N ASN A 273 -27.01 16.95 0.43
CA ASN A 273 -27.41 18.34 0.64
C ASN A 273 -27.19 19.23 -0.59
N SER A 274 -26.15 18.95 -1.38
CA SER A 274 -25.90 19.66 -2.64
C SER A 274 -26.79 19.20 -3.80
N GLY A 275 -27.54 18.11 -3.65
CA GLY A 275 -28.29 17.49 -4.75
C GLY A 275 -27.44 16.67 -5.70
N TYR A 276 -26.15 16.46 -5.42
CA TYR A 276 -25.22 15.79 -6.35
C TYR A 276 -25.57 14.32 -6.58
N VAL A 277 -26.18 13.63 -5.61
CA VAL A 277 -26.72 12.26 -5.78
C VAL A 277 -27.82 12.26 -6.82
N LYS A 278 -28.77 13.21 -6.73
CA LYS A 278 -29.86 13.39 -7.71
C LYS A 278 -29.30 13.64 -9.11
N ASP A 279 -28.38 14.60 -9.24
CA ASP A 279 -27.77 14.96 -10.52
C ASP A 279 -27.03 13.77 -11.17
N THR A 280 -26.40 12.92 -10.36
CA THR A 280 -25.71 11.72 -10.83
C THR A 280 -26.69 10.67 -11.37
N VAL A 281 -27.80 10.45 -10.68
CA VAL A 281 -28.85 9.52 -11.12
C VAL A 281 -29.54 10.05 -12.40
N GLU A 282 -29.81 11.35 -12.49
CA GLU A 282 -30.35 11.99 -13.69
C GLU A 282 -29.40 11.87 -14.88
N GLU A 283 -28.08 11.95 -14.66
CA GLU A 283 -27.09 11.77 -15.73
C GLU A 283 -27.10 10.33 -16.25
N LEU A 284 -27.13 9.31 -15.37
CA LEU A 284 -27.30 7.92 -15.78
C LEU A 284 -28.61 7.69 -16.56
N HIS A 285 -29.68 8.39 -16.17
CA HIS A 285 -30.96 8.35 -16.89
C HIS A 285 -30.86 8.94 -18.30
N LYS A 286 -30.25 10.11 -18.46
CA LYS A 286 -30.00 10.75 -19.76
C LYS A 286 -29.14 9.89 -20.67
N LEU A 287 -28.17 9.18 -20.13
CA LEU A 287 -27.32 8.24 -20.85
C LEU A 287 -28.00 6.93 -21.22
N GLY A 288 -29.28 6.72 -20.78
CA GLY A 288 -30.08 5.55 -21.11
C GLY A 288 -29.78 4.29 -20.26
N TRP A 289 -29.01 4.43 -19.21
CA TRP A 289 -28.61 3.32 -18.32
C TRP A 289 -29.62 2.99 -17.21
N THR A 290 -30.80 3.63 -17.22
CA THR A 290 -31.83 3.37 -16.21
C THR A 290 -33.17 3.08 -16.84
N TYR A 291 -34.08 2.49 -16.06
CA TYR A 291 -35.48 2.30 -16.40
C TYR A 291 -36.37 2.35 -15.15
N GLU A 292 -37.65 2.66 -15.33
CA GLU A 292 -38.62 2.64 -14.23
C GLU A 292 -39.35 1.30 -14.16
N LYS A 293 -39.48 0.77 -12.95
CA LYS A 293 -40.25 -0.44 -12.66
C LYS A 293 -40.86 -0.33 -11.25
N GLU A 294 -42.17 -0.57 -11.15
CA GLU A 294 -42.90 -0.56 -9.88
C GLU A 294 -42.74 0.72 -9.07
N GLY A 295 -42.64 1.87 -9.76
CA GLY A 295 -42.43 3.18 -9.14
C GLY A 295 -41.00 3.46 -8.67
N ALA A 296 -40.08 2.52 -8.83
CA ALA A 296 -38.67 2.67 -8.51
C ALA A 296 -37.84 2.87 -9.79
N LEU A 297 -36.71 3.60 -9.67
CA LEU A 297 -35.75 3.78 -10.77
C LEU A 297 -34.60 2.78 -10.59
N TRP A 298 -34.37 1.98 -11.63
CA TRP A 298 -33.40 0.90 -11.66
C TRP A 298 -32.24 1.24 -12.59
N LEU A 299 -31.02 0.84 -12.20
CA LEU A 299 -29.84 0.83 -13.07
C LEU A 299 -29.78 -0.49 -13.83
N LYS A 300 -29.50 -0.45 -15.13
CA LYS A 300 -29.26 -1.62 -15.99
C LYS A 300 -27.90 -2.26 -15.70
N THR A 301 -27.66 -2.61 -14.45
CA THR A 301 -26.34 -3.13 -13.99
C THR A 301 -25.97 -4.41 -14.73
N ALA A 302 -26.95 -5.28 -15.00
CA ALA A 302 -26.72 -6.52 -15.74
C ALA A 302 -26.17 -6.25 -17.15
N ASP A 303 -26.72 -5.26 -17.87
CA ASP A 303 -26.27 -4.90 -19.22
C ASP A 303 -24.88 -4.26 -19.18
N ILE A 304 -24.64 -3.37 -18.23
CA ILE A 304 -23.34 -2.72 -18.01
C ILE A 304 -22.26 -3.78 -17.75
N MET A 305 -22.51 -4.73 -16.86
CA MET A 305 -21.56 -5.81 -16.55
C MET A 305 -21.34 -6.74 -17.73
N ARG A 306 -22.36 -7.04 -18.53
CA ARG A 306 -22.21 -7.81 -19.78
C ARG A 306 -21.25 -7.14 -20.74
N GLU A 307 -21.39 -5.82 -20.94
CA GLU A 307 -20.47 -5.06 -21.79
C GLU A 307 -19.03 -5.09 -21.26
N GLN A 308 -18.84 -4.95 -19.95
CA GLN A 308 -17.52 -5.07 -19.33
C GLN A 308 -16.88 -6.43 -19.58
N TYR A 309 -17.61 -7.52 -19.34
CA TYR A 309 -17.10 -8.86 -19.53
C TYR A 309 -16.77 -9.16 -21.00
N ARG A 310 -17.56 -8.66 -21.96
CA ARG A 310 -17.25 -8.74 -23.38
C ARG A 310 -15.94 -7.99 -23.73
N LYS A 311 -15.76 -6.78 -23.20
CA LYS A 311 -14.50 -6.02 -23.36
C LYS A 311 -13.29 -6.74 -22.78
N GLN A 312 -13.48 -7.54 -21.73
CA GLN A 312 -12.46 -8.41 -21.12
C GLN A 312 -12.22 -9.71 -21.90
N GLY A 313 -12.95 -9.96 -22.99
CA GLY A 313 -12.79 -11.14 -23.83
C GLY A 313 -13.55 -12.39 -23.34
N LYS A 314 -14.47 -12.27 -22.37
CA LYS A 314 -15.34 -13.37 -21.98
C LYS A 314 -16.37 -13.67 -23.06
N LYS A 315 -16.66 -14.95 -23.27
CA LYS A 315 -17.69 -15.40 -24.23
C LYS A 315 -19.09 -15.19 -23.64
N ASP A 316 -20.07 -14.89 -24.50
CA ASP A 316 -21.46 -14.68 -24.08
C ASP A 316 -22.03 -15.90 -23.33
N GLU A 317 -21.70 -17.12 -23.75
CA GLU A 317 -22.09 -18.37 -23.08
C GLU A 317 -21.64 -18.46 -21.62
N ASP A 318 -20.50 -17.86 -21.27
CA ASP A 318 -19.98 -17.81 -19.90
C ASP A 318 -20.58 -16.65 -19.10
N ILE A 319 -20.88 -15.55 -19.78
CA ILE A 319 -21.58 -14.39 -19.19
C ILE A 319 -23.01 -14.75 -18.83
N ASP A 320 -23.72 -15.51 -19.68
CA ASP A 320 -25.10 -15.91 -19.44
C ASP A 320 -25.28 -16.88 -18.25
N LYS A 321 -24.20 -17.54 -17.82
CA LYS A 321 -24.18 -18.36 -16.60
C LYS A 321 -24.09 -17.52 -15.32
N LEU A 322 -23.77 -16.23 -15.44
CA LEU A 322 -23.68 -15.32 -14.29
C LEU A 322 -25.08 -14.81 -13.94
N ASP A 323 -25.46 -14.90 -12.66
CA ASP A 323 -26.73 -14.34 -12.15
C ASP A 323 -26.63 -12.81 -12.00
N LEU A 324 -26.53 -12.10 -13.14
CA LEU A 324 -26.43 -10.66 -13.17
C LEU A 324 -27.80 -10.03 -12.92
N LYS A 325 -27.86 -9.09 -11.98
CA LYS A 325 -29.09 -8.40 -11.58
C LYS A 325 -28.94 -6.89 -11.69
N ASP A 326 -30.05 -6.22 -11.94
CA ASP A 326 -30.13 -4.79 -11.90
C ASP A 326 -30.25 -4.26 -10.47
N ASP A 327 -29.82 -3.03 -10.25
CA ASP A 327 -29.82 -2.39 -8.95
C ASP A 327 -30.82 -1.23 -8.89
N VAL A 328 -31.50 -1.08 -7.76
CA VAL A 328 -32.36 0.09 -7.50
C VAL A 328 -31.50 1.28 -7.15
N LEU A 329 -31.70 2.41 -7.87
CA LEU A 329 -31.07 3.69 -7.53
C LEU A 329 -31.98 4.58 -6.70
N ARG A 330 -33.29 4.63 -7.03
CA ARG A 330 -34.31 5.38 -6.28
C ARG A 330 -35.52 4.48 -6.03
N ARG A 331 -35.88 4.36 -4.77
CA ARG A 331 -37.04 3.57 -4.33
C ARG A 331 -38.36 4.25 -4.73
N ALA A 332 -39.46 3.49 -4.70
CA ALA A 332 -40.81 4.00 -4.97
C ALA A 332 -41.25 5.16 -4.04
N ASN A 333 -40.72 5.21 -2.83
CA ASN A 333 -40.95 6.31 -1.88
C ASN A 333 -40.10 7.57 -2.15
N GLY A 334 -39.32 7.61 -3.25
CA GLY A 334 -38.51 8.73 -3.67
C GLY A 334 -37.08 8.79 -3.09
N PHE A 335 -36.74 7.96 -2.11
CA PHE A 335 -35.41 7.95 -1.50
C PHE A 335 -34.38 7.22 -2.36
N TYR A 336 -33.18 7.79 -2.45
CA TYR A 336 -32.02 7.17 -3.09
C TYR A 336 -31.47 6.02 -2.23
N THR A 337 -30.93 5.00 -2.91
CA THR A 337 -30.26 3.88 -2.24
C THR A 337 -28.82 4.24 -1.89
N TYR A 338 -28.19 3.42 -1.04
CA TYR A 338 -26.74 3.53 -0.77
C TYR A 338 -25.92 3.43 -2.05
N PHE A 339 -26.31 2.54 -2.97
CA PHE A 339 -25.60 2.39 -4.23
C PHE A 339 -25.62 3.67 -5.09
N ALA A 340 -26.71 4.40 -5.09
CA ALA A 340 -26.78 5.72 -5.76
C ALA A 340 -25.84 6.74 -5.11
N GLY A 341 -25.75 6.75 -3.79
CA GLY A 341 -24.79 7.56 -3.03
C GLY A 341 -23.33 7.21 -3.37
N ASP A 342 -23.01 5.92 -3.37
CA ASP A 342 -21.68 5.41 -3.71
C ASP A 342 -21.28 5.76 -5.15
N ILE A 343 -22.20 5.64 -6.12
CA ILE A 343 -21.95 6.05 -7.50
C ILE A 343 -21.67 7.56 -7.57
N ALA A 344 -22.45 8.37 -6.87
CA ALA A 344 -22.26 9.82 -6.84
C ALA A 344 -20.89 10.20 -6.23
N TYR A 345 -20.51 9.54 -5.16
CA TYR A 345 -19.22 9.75 -4.53
C TYR A 345 -18.06 9.41 -5.46
N HIS A 346 -18.09 8.25 -6.13
CA HIS A 346 -17.05 7.89 -7.10
C HIS A 346 -17.05 8.79 -8.34
N ARG A 347 -18.23 9.19 -8.81
CA ARG A 347 -18.32 10.22 -9.87
C ARG A 347 -17.67 11.54 -9.45
N ASN A 348 -17.84 11.97 -8.20
CA ASN A 348 -17.21 13.17 -7.66
C ASN A 348 -15.68 13.09 -7.72
N LYS A 349 -15.09 11.95 -7.36
CA LYS A 349 -13.64 11.72 -7.41
C LYS A 349 -13.08 11.95 -8.82
N PHE A 350 -13.75 11.43 -9.85
CA PHE A 350 -13.26 11.50 -11.23
C PHE A 350 -13.68 12.76 -11.98
N ALA A 351 -14.96 13.14 -11.89
CA ALA A 351 -15.54 14.21 -12.70
C ALA A 351 -15.32 15.60 -12.12
N VAL A 352 -15.25 15.74 -10.79
CA VAL A 352 -15.11 17.02 -10.09
C VAL A 352 -13.68 17.26 -9.61
N ARG A 353 -13.10 16.25 -8.93
CA ARG A 353 -11.77 16.36 -8.32
C ARG A 353 -10.63 15.91 -9.22
N HIS A 354 -10.96 15.27 -10.36
CA HIS A 354 -10.05 14.91 -11.45
C HIS A 354 -8.87 14.03 -11.01
N PHE A 355 -9.11 13.02 -10.19
CA PHE A 355 -8.09 12.00 -9.90
C PHE A 355 -7.85 11.12 -11.12
N ASP A 356 -6.60 10.87 -11.49
CA ASP A 356 -6.23 9.95 -12.56
C ASP A 356 -6.51 8.50 -12.19
N LYS A 357 -6.30 8.17 -10.90
CA LYS A 357 -6.49 6.84 -10.35
C LYS A 357 -7.08 6.93 -8.95
N VAL A 358 -8.02 6.06 -8.64
CA VAL A 358 -8.62 5.91 -7.32
C VAL A 358 -8.42 4.47 -6.86
N ILE A 359 -7.96 4.29 -5.65
CA ILE A 359 -7.77 2.99 -5.00
C ILE A 359 -8.55 3.01 -3.69
N ASN A 360 -9.52 2.11 -3.57
CA ASN A 360 -10.27 1.93 -2.32
C ASN A 360 -9.82 0.66 -1.62
N ILE A 361 -9.66 0.70 -0.30
CA ILE A 361 -9.40 -0.48 0.52
C ILE A 361 -10.68 -0.89 1.21
N TRP A 362 -11.26 -2.02 0.79
CA TRP A 362 -12.52 -2.54 1.29
C TRP A 362 -12.35 -3.89 2.00
N GLY A 363 -13.27 -4.22 2.89
CA GLY A 363 -13.39 -5.56 3.44
C GLY A 363 -13.76 -6.58 2.36
N ALA A 364 -13.35 -7.82 2.53
CA ALA A 364 -13.58 -8.90 1.57
C ALA A 364 -15.06 -9.21 1.33
N ASP A 365 -15.93 -8.86 2.26
CA ASP A 365 -17.40 -8.95 2.16
C ASP A 365 -17.99 -8.08 1.04
N HIS A 366 -17.26 -7.03 0.59
CA HIS A 366 -17.66 -6.16 -0.51
C HIS A 366 -17.28 -6.70 -1.92
N HIS A 367 -16.75 -7.91 -2.06
CA HIS A 367 -16.28 -8.46 -3.34
C HIS A 367 -17.34 -8.34 -4.48
N GLY A 368 -18.62 -8.63 -4.19
CA GLY A 368 -19.72 -8.53 -5.17
C GLY A 368 -20.04 -7.10 -5.63
N HIS A 369 -19.55 -6.08 -4.90
CA HIS A 369 -19.79 -4.67 -5.22
C HIS A 369 -18.77 -4.08 -6.21
N VAL A 370 -17.58 -4.68 -6.31
CA VAL A 370 -16.45 -4.17 -7.10
C VAL A 370 -16.81 -4.00 -8.58
N ALA A 371 -17.29 -5.06 -9.23
CA ALA A 371 -17.60 -5.03 -10.66
C ALA A 371 -18.74 -4.05 -10.98
N ARG A 372 -19.75 -3.99 -10.11
CA ARG A 372 -20.89 -3.07 -10.26
C ARG A 372 -20.46 -1.60 -10.17
N MET A 373 -19.56 -1.27 -9.23
CA MET A 373 -19.05 0.09 -9.08
C MET A 373 -18.20 0.52 -10.27
N LYS A 374 -17.25 -0.35 -10.71
CA LYS A 374 -16.48 -0.09 -11.93
C LYS A 374 -17.38 0.11 -13.14
N GLY A 375 -18.41 -0.73 -13.29
CA GLY A 375 -19.38 -0.63 -14.35
C GLY A 375 -20.20 0.66 -14.34
N ALA A 376 -20.63 1.11 -13.16
CA ALA A 376 -21.33 2.38 -13.03
C ALA A 376 -20.46 3.58 -13.46
N MET A 377 -19.16 3.53 -13.15
CA MET A 377 -18.21 4.55 -13.63
C MET A 377 -17.99 4.48 -15.14
N ASP A 378 -17.94 3.28 -15.74
CA ASP A 378 -17.87 3.09 -17.19
C ASP A 378 -19.13 3.61 -17.88
N ALA A 379 -20.31 3.34 -17.31
CA ALA A 379 -21.61 3.85 -17.81
C ALA A 379 -21.69 5.40 -17.81
N LEU A 380 -20.99 6.05 -16.87
CA LEU A 380 -20.84 7.51 -16.80
C LEU A 380 -19.71 8.05 -17.72
N GLY A 381 -19.02 7.19 -18.49
CA GLY A 381 -17.90 7.58 -19.35
C GLY A 381 -16.61 7.93 -18.60
N LEU A 382 -16.45 7.47 -17.36
CA LEU A 382 -15.34 7.82 -16.48
C LEU A 382 -14.22 6.76 -16.43
N ASP A 383 -14.30 5.73 -17.28
CA ASP A 383 -13.30 4.65 -17.40
C ASP A 383 -13.01 3.94 -16.05
N GLY A 384 -14.07 3.54 -15.37
CA GLY A 384 -13.97 2.89 -14.07
C GLY A 384 -13.14 1.61 -14.09
N THR A 385 -13.20 0.85 -15.19
CA THR A 385 -12.42 -0.38 -15.37
C THR A 385 -10.92 -0.14 -15.19
N ASN A 386 -10.37 0.95 -15.71
CA ASN A 386 -8.94 1.25 -15.67
C ASN A 386 -8.54 2.24 -14.57
N ARG A 387 -9.46 3.09 -14.11
CA ARG A 387 -9.15 4.19 -13.17
C ARG A 387 -9.55 3.90 -11.74
N LEU A 388 -10.48 2.97 -11.49
CA LEU A 388 -10.89 2.56 -10.15
C LEU A 388 -10.32 1.18 -9.84
N ASP A 389 -9.47 1.09 -8.81
CA ASP A 389 -9.03 -0.18 -8.26
C ASP A 389 -9.51 -0.37 -6.82
N ILE A 390 -9.77 -1.61 -6.47
CA ILE A 390 -10.27 -1.97 -5.15
C ILE A 390 -9.38 -3.09 -4.60
N VAL A 391 -8.73 -2.79 -3.50
CA VAL A 391 -7.94 -3.77 -2.74
C VAL A 391 -8.85 -4.37 -1.67
N LEU A 392 -9.08 -5.68 -1.78
CA LEU A 392 -9.91 -6.40 -0.83
C LEU A 392 -9.05 -6.92 0.33
N MET A 393 -9.36 -6.46 1.53
CA MET A 393 -8.65 -6.82 2.73
C MET A 393 -9.37 -7.97 3.46
N GLN A 394 -8.62 -9.01 3.82
CA GLN A 394 -9.13 -10.14 4.59
C GLN A 394 -9.19 -9.86 6.08
N LEU A 395 -10.00 -10.66 6.79
CA LEU A 395 -10.20 -10.55 8.24
C LEU A 395 -8.91 -10.84 9.03
N VAL A 396 -8.81 -10.22 10.22
CA VAL A 396 -7.76 -10.47 11.20
C VAL A 396 -8.33 -11.25 12.37
N LYS A 397 -7.65 -12.30 12.80
CA LYS A 397 -7.86 -12.97 14.08
C LYS A 397 -6.76 -12.57 15.05
N LEU A 398 -7.14 -12.10 16.22
CA LEU A 398 -6.19 -11.92 17.31
C LEU A 398 -5.98 -13.24 18.01
N VAL A 399 -4.71 -13.60 18.23
CA VAL A 399 -4.34 -14.80 19.00
C VAL A 399 -3.37 -14.39 20.11
N ARG A 400 -3.40 -15.14 21.21
CA ARG A 400 -2.44 -15.05 22.31
C ARG A 400 -2.26 -16.44 22.89
N ASP A 401 -1.02 -16.88 22.98
CA ASP A 401 -0.67 -18.22 23.46
C ASP A 401 -1.42 -19.34 22.70
N GLY A 402 -1.66 -19.12 21.38
CA GLY A 402 -2.37 -20.06 20.51
C GLY A 402 -3.89 -20.02 20.61
N GLU A 403 -4.47 -19.19 21.47
CA GLU A 403 -5.92 -19.03 21.63
C GLU A 403 -6.45 -17.76 20.99
N VAL A 404 -7.67 -17.81 20.41
CA VAL A 404 -8.32 -16.65 19.79
C VAL A 404 -8.81 -15.68 20.85
N VAL A 405 -8.36 -14.44 20.78
CA VAL A 405 -8.76 -13.34 21.67
C VAL A 405 -9.87 -12.53 20.98
N ARG A 406 -11.05 -12.48 21.59
CA ARG A 406 -12.21 -11.73 21.08
C ARG A 406 -12.51 -10.48 21.88
N MET A 407 -12.06 -10.40 23.12
CA MET A 407 -12.36 -9.34 24.06
C MET A 407 -11.07 -8.79 24.68
N SER A 408 -11.06 -7.49 24.95
CA SER A 408 -10.00 -6.82 25.70
C SER A 408 -9.95 -7.35 27.15
N LYS A 409 -8.76 -7.72 27.62
CA LYS A 409 -8.55 -8.13 29.03
C LYS A 409 -8.91 -7.01 30.00
N ARG A 410 -8.73 -5.75 29.59
CA ARG A 410 -8.95 -4.55 30.42
C ARG A 410 -10.42 -4.19 30.52
N THR A 411 -11.16 -4.26 29.41
CA THR A 411 -12.53 -3.75 29.33
C THR A 411 -13.60 -4.83 29.28
N GLY A 412 -13.23 -6.09 28.98
CA GLY A 412 -14.19 -7.20 28.78
C GLY A 412 -15.08 -7.04 27.54
N LYS A 413 -14.74 -6.09 26.64
CA LYS A 413 -15.50 -5.76 25.43
C LYS A 413 -14.72 -6.15 24.18
N THR A 414 -15.36 -6.05 23.01
CA THR A 414 -14.68 -6.17 21.73
C THR A 414 -13.50 -5.21 21.66
N ILE A 415 -12.35 -5.68 21.18
CA ILE A 415 -11.11 -4.91 21.15
C ILE A 415 -11.24 -3.78 20.11
N SER A 416 -11.21 -2.54 20.61
CA SER A 416 -11.11 -1.35 19.77
C SER A 416 -9.67 -1.10 19.29
N LEU A 417 -9.51 -0.18 18.32
CA LEU A 417 -8.19 0.31 17.93
C LEU A 417 -7.44 0.90 19.12
N SER A 418 -8.12 1.70 19.95
CA SER A 418 -7.52 2.31 21.14
C SER A 418 -7.03 1.26 22.14
N ASP A 419 -7.85 0.21 22.42
CA ASP A 419 -7.45 -0.89 23.30
C ASP A 419 -6.21 -1.64 22.77
N LEU A 420 -6.15 -1.85 21.45
CA LEU A 420 -4.99 -2.47 20.82
C LEU A 420 -3.72 -1.65 21.02
N LEU A 421 -3.80 -0.33 20.77
CA LEU A 421 -2.66 0.58 20.88
C LEU A 421 -2.23 0.85 22.33
N ASP A 422 -3.09 0.56 23.30
CA ASP A 422 -2.75 0.59 24.73
C ASP A 422 -1.89 -0.63 25.14
N GLU A 423 -2.01 -1.74 24.40
CA GLU A 423 -1.34 -3.00 24.72
C GLU A 423 -0.15 -3.30 23.83
N ILE A 424 -0.23 -2.95 22.53
CA ILE A 424 0.75 -3.31 21.51
C ILE A 424 1.44 -2.05 20.95
N PRO A 425 2.77 -2.04 20.84
CA PRO A 425 3.48 -0.93 20.21
C PRO A 425 2.98 -0.66 18.79
N VAL A 426 2.85 0.61 18.42
CA VAL A 426 2.38 1.05 17.09
C VAL A 426 3.20 0.41 15.98
N ASP A 427 4.53 0.38 16.11
CA ASP A 427 5.43 -0.19 15.11
C ASP A 427 5.17 -1.68 14.87
N ALA A 428 4.87 -2.45 15.92
CA ALA A 428 4.52 -3.85 15.80
C ALA A 428 3.17 -4.00 15.08
N CYS A 429 2.14 -3.22 15.45
CA CYS A 429 0.87 -3.23 14.75
C CYS A 429 1.05 -2.93 13.26
N ARG A 430 1.79 -1.87 12.93
CA ARG A 430 2.04 -1.45 11.53
C ARG A 430 2.79 -2.51 10.74
N TYR A 431 3.84 -3.07 11.30
CA TYR A 431 4.61 -4.12 10.64
C TYR A 431 3.76 -5.36 10.34
N PHE A 432 3.08 -5.90 11.36
CA PHE A 432 2.31 -7.13 11.18
C PHE A 432 1.11 -6.95 10.25
N PHE A 433 0.39 -5.83 10.32
CA PHE A 433 -0.77 -5.60 9.45
C PHE A 433 -0.40 -5.36 7.97
N ASN A 434 0.80 -4.91 7.67
CA ASN A 434 1.32 -4.85 6.31
C ASN A 434 1.68 -6.22 5.72
N ALA A 435 1.82 -7.25 6.57
CA ALA A 435 2.12 -8.59 6.10
C ALA A 435 0.88 -9.23 5.46
N LYS A 436 1.02 -9.77 4.25
CA LYS A 436 0.03 -10.57 3.52
C LYS A 436 -1.39 -9.94 3.47
N PRO A 437 -1.59 -8.82 2.79
CA PRO A 437 -2.87 -8.10 2.77
C PRO A 437 -4.04 -8.93 2.23
N ASP A 438 -3.79 -9.87 1.33
CA ASP A 438 -4.75 -10.69 0.60
C ASP A 438 -5.17 -11.98 1.32
N THR A 439 -4.58 -12.30 2.48
CA THR A 439 -4.88 -13.52 3.24
C THR A 439 -5.47 -13.23 4.60
N GLN A 440 -6.26 -14.19 5.14
CA GLN A 440 -6.62 -14.16 6.55
C GLN A 440 -5.34 -14.18 7.39
N MET A 441 -5.31 -13.32 8.39
CA MET A 441 -4.15 -13.13 9.24
C MET A 441 -4.47 -13.51 10.68
N GLU A 442 -3.60 -14.29 11.29
CA GLU A 442 -3.53 -14.44 12.74
C GLU A 442 -2.48 -13.45 13.27
N PHE A 443 -2.92 -12.49 14.07
CA PHE A 443 -2.05 -11.52 14.72
C PHE A 443 -1.78 -11.96 16.14
N ASP A 444 -0.55 -12.41 16.39
CA ASP A 444 -0.12 -12.89 17.70
C ASP A 444 0.31 -11.71 18.59
N LEU A 445 -0.54 -11.39 19.58
CA LEU A 445 -0.30 -10.32 20.53
C LEU A 445 0.93 -10.59 21.42
N GLY A 446 1.23 -11.86 21.70
CA GLY A 446 2.41 -12.25 22.48
C GLY A 446 3.70 -12.01 21.69
N LEU A 447 3.72 -12.41 20.41
CA LEU A 447 4.88 -12.19 19.53
C LEU A 447 5.11 -10.68 19.29
N ALA A 448 4.05 -9.91 19.14
CA ALA A 448 4.13 -8.48 18.82
C ALA A 448 4.79 -7.62 19.92
N VAL A 449 4.81 -8.09 21.16
CA VAL A 449 5.45 -7.39 22.30
C VAL A 449 6.82 -7.95 22.68
N ARG A 450 7.32 -8.97 21.98
CA ARG A 450 8.63 -9.56 22.30
C ARG A 450 9.77 -8.65 21.89
N GLU A 451 10.75 -8.54 22.77
CA GLU A 451 11.99 -7.78 22.55
C GLU A 451 13.16 -8.74 22.23
N ASP A 452 12.96 -9.58 21.24
CA ASP A 452 13.96 -10.54 20.76
C ASP A 452 13.87 -10.77 19.24
N SER A 453 14.77 -11.60 18.71
CA SER A 453 14.89 -11.87 17.27
C SER A 453 13.70 -12.65 16.65
N GLU A 454 12.78 -13.19 17.46
CA GLU A 454 11.58 -13.83 16.94
C GLU A 454 10.54 -12.78 16.51
N ASN A 455 10.57 -11.58 17.10
CA ASN A 455 9.76 -10.46 16.65
C ASN A 455 10.45 -9.74 15.46
N PRO A 456 9.90 -9.84 14.24
CA PRO A 456 10.59 -9.34 13.04
C PRO A 456 10.80 -7.82 13.05
N ILE A 457 9.87 -7.03 13.60
CA ILE A 457 10.08 -5.57 13.66
C ILE A 457 11.19 -5.22 14.65
N TYR A 458 11.24 -5.91 15.79
CA TYR A 458 12.33 -5.74 16.75
C TYR A 458 13.68 -6.09 16.12
N TYR A 459 13.76 -7.19 15.36
CA TYR A 459 14.99 -7.61 14.67
C TYR A 459 15.49 -6.55 13.66
N ILE A 460 14.58 -5.93 12.90
CA ILE A 460 14.92 -4.86 11.95
C ILE A 460 15.40 -3.61 12.69
N GLN A 461 14.67 -3.18 13.70
CA GLN A 461 15.00 -2.00 14.50
C GLN A 461 16.31 -2.19 15.26
N TYR A 462 16.55 -3.41 15.77
CA TYR A 462 17.81 -3.76 16.40
C TYR A 462 19.00 -3.66 15.43
N ALA A 463 18.84 -4.05 14.15
CA ALA A 463 19.89 -3.86 13.15
C ALA A 463 20.23 -2.38 12.98
N HIS A 464 19.22 -1.49 12.90
CA HIS A 464 19.42 -0.03 12.82
C HIS A 464 20.12 0.51 14.06
N ALA A 465 19.65 0.19 15.26
CA ALA A 465 20.23 0.65 16.52
C ALA A 465 21.68 0.16 16.72
N ARG A 466 21.95 -1.10 16.30
CA ARG A 466 23.30 -1.66 16.32
C ARG A 466 24.26 -0.90 15.42
N ILE A 467 23.83 -0.49 14.23
CA ILE A 467 24.65 0.35 13.34
C ILE A 467 24.91 1.73 13.99
N CYS A 468 23.90 2.35 14.57
CA CYS A 468 24.06 3.64 15.26
C CYS A 468 25.09 3.53 16.39
N SER A 469 25.02 2.46 17.19
CA SER A 469 25.99 2.20 18.29
C SER A 469 27.41 1.94 17.76
N LEU A 470 27.54 1.19 16.65
CA LEU A 470 28.81 0.94 15.98
C LEU A 470 29.47 2.23 15.50
N LEU A 471 28.72 3.07 14.77
CA LEU A 471 29.22 4.34 14.22
C LEU A 471 29.67 5.27 15.35
N LYS A 472 28.89 5.36 16.43
CA LYS A 472 29.23 6.17 17.60
C LYS A 472 30.49 5.68 18.30
N ALA A 473 30.63 4.36 18.51
CA ALA A 473 31.80 3.80 19.17
C ALA A 473 33.10 4.04 18.38
N LEU A 474 33.03 3.96 17.04
CA LEU A 474 34.17 4.23 16.18
C LEU A 474 34.48 5.72 16.08
N GLU A 475 33.50 6.61 16.15
CA GLU A 475 33.70 8.05 16.23
C GLU A 475 34.43 8.46 17.52
N GLU A 476 34.09 7.82 18.66
CA GLU A 476 34.79 8.02 19.93
C GLU A 476 36.28 7.54 19.88
N GLU A 477 36.61 6.63 18.96
CA GLU A 477 37.96 6.14 18.67
C GLU A 477 38.69 6.99 17.60
N GLY A 478 38.02 8.02 17.05
CA GLY A 478 38.57 8.93 16.04
C GLY A 478 38.30 8.57 14.60
N HIS A 479 37.46 7.53 14.35
CA HIS A 479 37.05 7.12 13.03
C HIS A 479 35.61 7.59 12.75
N SER A 480 35.44 8.51 11.83
CA SER A 480 34.12 9.00 11.41
C SER A 480 33.86 8.68 9.95
N VAL A 481 32.56 8.63 9.58
CA VAL A 481 32.17 8.46 8.17
C VAL A 481 32.68 9.65 7.36
N LYS A 482 33.56 9.39 6.41
CA LYS A 482 34.15 10.45 5.56
C LYS A 482 33.19 10.74 4.40
N PRO A 483 32.75 12.00 4.22
CA PRO A 483 31.97 12.38 3.05
C PRO A 483 32.84 12.36 1.79
N GLY A 484 32.23 12.02 0.64
CA GLY A 484 32.90 12.04 -0.65
C GLY A 484 33.75 10.82 -0.96
N ALA A 485 34.86 11.02 -1.65
CA ALA A 485 35.68 9.95 -2.21
C ALA A 485 36.41 9.12 -1.14
N VAL A 486 35.95 7.90 -0.97
CA VAL A 486 36.61 6.80 -0.26
C VAL A 486 36.87 5.70 -1.30
N ASP A 487 38.00 5.02 -1.22
CA ASP A 487 38.25 3.86 -2.10
C ASP A 487 37.33 2.71 -1.70
N LEU A 488 36.24 2.56 -2.44
CA LEU A 488 35.23 1.54 -2.24
C LEU A 488 35.54 0.21 -2.95
N SER A 489 36.59 0.15 -3.78
CA SER A 489 37.07 -1.08 -4.43
C SER A 489 37.61 -2.10 -3.42
N ILE A 490 37.92 -1.65 -2.22
CA ILE A 490 38.34 -2.46 -1.08
C ILE A 490 37.22 -3.40 -0.59
N LEU A 491 35.94 -3.03 -0.80
CA LEU A 491 34.76 -3.83 -0.43
C LEU A 491 34.57 -4.99 -1.41
N SER A 492 35.34 -6.04 -1.25
CA SER A 492 35.45 -7.15 -2.22
C SER A 492 34.93 -8.51 -1.69
N SER A 493 34.57 -8.60 -0.41
CA SER A 493 34.04 -9.86 0.12
C SER A 493 32.60 -10.14 -0.32
N ASP A 494 32.23 -11.41 -0.39
CA ASP A 494 30.84 -11.83 -0.73
C ASP A 494 29.79 -11.19 0.19
N ALA A 495 30.11 -10.98 1.47
CA ALA A 495 29.19 -10.39 2.43
C ALA A 495 29.00 -8.88 2.19
N GLU A 496 30.06 -8.16 1.81
CA GLU A 496 30.01 -6.74 1.42
C GLU A 496 29.20 -6.55 0.14
N HIS A 497 29.52 -7.32 -0.89
CA HIS A 497 28.78 -7.29 -2.17
C HIS A 497 27.31 -7.67 -2.00
N ALA A 498 26.99 -8.70 -1.21
CA ALA A 498 25.61 -9.08 -0.94
C ALA A 498 24.82 -7.98 -0.25
N LEU A 499 25.42 -7.28 0.73
CA LEU A 499 24.78 -6.16 1.41
C LEU A 499 24.54 -4.99 0.44
N ILE A 500 25.52 -4.63 -0.40
CA ILE A 500 25.35 -3.54 -1.38
C ILE A 500 24.26 -3.88 -2.41
N LYS A 501 24.16 -5.15 -2.86
CA LYS A 501 23.08 -5.61 -3.73
C LYS A 501 21.71 -5.46 -3.07
N GLU A 502 21.57 -5.78 -1.77
CA GLU A 502 20.31 -5.52 -1.06
C GLU A 502 20.00 -4.03 -0.97
N LEU A 503 20.99 -3.15 -0.71
CA LEU A 503 20.77 -1.71 -0.73
C LEU A 503 20.22 -1.23 -2.08
N SER A 504 20.78 -1.74 -3.19
CA SER A 504 20.36 -1.36 -4.54
C SER A 504 18.95 -1.80 -4.92
N SER A 505 18.40 -2.83 -4.26
CA SER A 505 17.08 -3.38 -4.58
C SER A 505 15.93 -2.55 -4.02
N PHE A 506 16.18 -1.61 -3.11
CA PHE A 506 15.13 -0.85 -2.42
C PHE A 506 14.15 -0.13 -3.36
N ALA A 507 14.65 0.57 -4.38
CA ALA A 507 13.80 1.27 -5.35
C ALA A 507 12.90 0.31 -6.17
N GLU A 508 13.39 -0.90 -6.50
CA GLU A 508 12.57 -1.92 -7.18
C GLU A 508 11.51 -2.52 -6.25
N GLU A 509 11.82 -2.72 -4.96
CA GLU A 509 10.84 -3.19 -3.97
C GLU A 509 9.71 -2.17 -3.76
N ILE A 510 10.02 -0.88 -3.67
CA ILE A 510 9.03 0.21 -3.67
C ILE A 510 8.15 0.14 -4.90
N ARG A 511 8.76 0.01 -6.09
CA ARG A 511 8.04 -0.05 -7.35
C ARG A 511 7.13 -1.29 -7.44
N MET A 512 7.60 -2.46 -6.98
CA MET A 512 6.78 -3.68 -6.95
C MET A 512 5.61 -3.52 -5.98
N ALA A 513 5.85 -2.97 -4.79
CA ALA A 513 4.80 -2.68 -3.82
C ALA A 513 3.72 -1.74 -4.38
N ALA A 514 4.12 -0.70 -5.09
CA ALA A 514 3.19 0.25 -5.72
C ALA A 514 2.44 -0.36 -6.92
N ARG A 515 3.12 -1.17 -7.75
CA ARG A 515 2.52 -1.84 -8.93
C ARG A 515 1.47 -2.86 -8.53
N ASP A 516 1.78 -3.67 -7.53
CA ASP A 516 0.96 -4.82 -7.12
C ASP A 516 0.00 -4.47 -5.97
N TYR A 517 0.04 -3.22 -5.48
CA TYR A 517 -0.69 -2.74 -4.29
C TYR A 517 -0.46 -3.62 -3.06
N ASP A 518 0.77 -4.11 -2.91
CA ASP A 518 1.18 -5.02 -1.84
C ASP A 518 2.31 -4.43 -0.97
N PRO A 519 2.00 -3.79 0.17
CA PRO A 519 3.00 -3.25 1.09
C PRO A 519 3.96 -4.30 1.68
N SER A 520 3.60 -5.58 1.66
CA SER A 520 4.43 -6.65 2.23
C SER A 520 5.78 -6.83 1.53
N TYR A 521 5.96 -6.29 0.31
CA TYR A 521 7.27 -6.22 -0.34
C TYR A 521 8.29 -5.49 0.54
N ILE A 522 7.88 -4.38 1.16
CA ILE A 522 8.77 -3.59 2.01
C ILE A 522 9.13 -4.33 3.31
N ASN A 523 8.15 -5.01 3.92
CA ASN A 523 8.40 -5.84 5.11
C ASN A 523 9.44 -6.93 4.83
N ARG A 524 9.27 -7.68 3.72
CA ARG A 524 10.20 -8.73 3.31
C ARG A 524 11.59 -8.17 2.99
N TYR A 525 11.63 -7.04 2.32
CA TYR A 525 12.87 -6.33 2.01
C TYR A 525 13.65 -5.96 3.27
N LEU A 526 13.00 -5.29 4.23
CA LEU A 526 13.63 -4.89 5.50
C LEU A 526 14.21 -6.07 6.27
N MET A 527 13.51 -7.20 6.28
CA MET A 527 14.03 -8.43 6.89
C MET A 527 15.30 -8.94 6.19
N ARG A 528 15.32 -8.94 4.85
CA ARG A 528 16.51 -9.36 4.08
C ARG A 528 17.67 -8.41 4.31
N LEU A 529 17.42 -7.10 4.29
CA LEU A 529 18.45 -6.08 4.52
C LEU A 529 19.06 -6.19 5.92
N ALA A 530 18.23 -6.36 6.96
CA ALA A 530 18.71 -6.58 8.33
C ALA A 530 19.56 -7.85 8.44
N ALA A 531 19.11 -8.95 7.83
CA ALA A 531 19.87 -10.21 7.81
C ALA A 531 21.20 -10.08 7.05
N ALA A 532 21.22 -9.39 5.91
CA ALA A 532 22.43 -9.12 5.15
C ALA A 532 23.43 -8.27 5.96
N PHE A 533 22.93 -7.26 6.67
CA PHE A 533 23.77 -6.47 7.57
C PHE A 533 24.38 -7.33 8.69
N HIS A 534 23.60 -8.16 9.37
CA HIS A 534 24.13 -9.00 10.42
C HIS A 534 25.18 -10.00 9.88
N LYS A 535 24.98 -10.53 8.67
CA LYS A 535 25.98 -11.39 8.01
C LYS A 535 27.29 -10.61 7.73
N PHE A 536 27.17 -9.41 7.16
CA PHE A 536 28.31 -8.51 6.95
C PHE A 536 29.04 -8.22 8.25
N TYR A 537 28.32 -7.79 9.29
CA TYR A 537 28.90 -7.41 10.58
C TYR A 537 29.67 -8.55 11.24
N ASN A 538 29.20 -9.79 11.08
CA ASN A 538 29.86 -10.97 11.63
C ASN A 538 31.06 -11.46 10.79
N ALA A 539 31.03 -11.26 9.48
CA ALA A 539 32.06 -11.74 8.57
C ALA A 539 33.19 -10.71 8.35
N CYS A 540 32.86 -9.41 8.41
CA CYS A 540 33.79 -8.33 8.06
C CYS A 540 34.09 -7.47 9.29
N ARG A 541 35.25 -7.69 9.88
CA ARG A 541 35.70 -6.90 11.03
C ARG A 541 35.91 -5.44 10.59
N ILE A 542 35.48 -4.47 11.40
CA ILE A 542 35.70 -3.04 11.14
C ILE A 542 36.77 -2.48 12.06
N LYS A 543 36.61 -2.70 13.37
CA LYS A 543 37.53 -2.20 14.39
C LYS A 543 38.89 -2.90 14.32
N GLY A 544 39.96 -2.11 14.28
CA GLY A 544 41.33 -2.61 14.29
C GLY A 544 41.84 -3.11 12.95
N GLU A 545 41.16 -2.80 11.85
CA GLU A 545 41.62 -2.95 10.48
C GLU A 545 42.40 -1.70 10.02
N ASP A 546 42.97 -1.75 8.81
CA ASP A 546 43.63 -0.58 8.19
C ASP A 546 42.62 0.56 7.96
N GLU A 547 43.07 1.82 8.06
CA GLU A 547 42.19 3.00 7.96
C GLU A 547 41.34 3.00 6.70
N ALA A 548 41.88 2.60 5.56
CA ALA A 548 41.13 2.54 4.30
C ALA A 548 39.96 1.50 4.35
N ILE A 549 40.16 0.38 5.02
CA ILE A 549 39.13 -0.65 5.24
C ILE A 549 38.07 -0.13 6.21
N ILE A 550 38.50 0.53 7.28
CA ILE A 550 37.57 1.14 8.26
C ILE A 550 36.69 2.17 7.53
N ASP A 551 37.27 3.08 6.76
CA ASP A 551 36.54 4.13 6.04
C ASP A 551 35.49 3.54 5.08
N ALA A 552 35.86 2.55 4.27
CA ALA A 552 34.96 1.91 3.31
C ALA A 552 33.83 1.16 4.02
N ARG A 553 34.12 0.39 5.08
CA ARG A 553 33.11 -0.35 5.86
C ARG A 553 32.21 0.56 6.68
N LEU A 554 32.71 1.68 7.21
CA LEU A 554 31.91 2.71 7.86
C LEU A 554 30.90 3.31 6.88
N LYS A 555 31.34 3.60 5.65
CA LYS A 555 30.47 4.12 4.60
C LYS A 555 29.35 3.12 4.25
N LEU A 556 29.68 1.84 4.10
CA LEU A 556 28.71 0.78 3.88
C LEU A 556 27.71 0.64 5.04
N ALA A 557 28.19 0.67 6.30
CA ALA A 557 27.35 0.63 7.48
C ALA A 557 26.40 1.85 7.56
N SER A 558 26.93 3.05 7.30
CA SER A 558 26.14 4.29 7.28
C SER A 558 25.07 4.27 6.18
N ALA A 559 25.40 3.79 4.98
CA ALA A 559 24.45 3.60 3.90
C ALA A 559 23.34 2.61 4.30
N THR A 560 23.70 1.51 4.95
CA THR A 560 22.73 0.52 5.44
C THR A 560 21.79 1.10 6.48
N ARG A 561 22.30 1.89 7.44
CA ARG A 561 21.48 2.62 8.41
C ARG A 561 20.45 3.51 7.70
N GLN A 562 20.91 4.29 6.71
CA GLN A 562 20.03 5.20 5.97
C GLN A 562 18.89 4.45 5.25
N VAL A 563 19.21 3.36 4.58
CA VAL A 563 18.19 2.58 3.82
C VAL A 563 17.24 1.84 4.76
N LEU A 564 17.71 1.31 5.90
CA LEU A 564 16.82 0.77 6.94
C LEU A 564 15.86 1.84 7.46
N ALA A 565 16.36 3.04 7.77
CA ALA A 565 15.51 4.16 8.21
C ALA A 565 14.47 4.56 7.15
N ASN A 566 14.87 4.62 5.87
CA ASN A 566 13.97 4.91 4.76
C ASN A 566 12.87 3.85 4.64
N GLY A 567 13.22 2.58 4.67
CA GLY A 567 12.24 1.48 4.58
C GLY A 567 11.30 1.43 5.78
N LEU A 568 11.80 1.66 7.00
CA LEU A 568 10.96 1.79 8.20
C LEU A 568 10.00 2.98 8.09
N LYS A 569 10.47 4.12 7.58
CA LYS A 569 9.63 5.29 7.31
C LYS A 569 8.50 4.97 6.33
N VAL A 570 8.77 4.23 5.24
CA VAL A 570 7.75 3.84 4.24
C VAL A 570 6.62 3.04 4.87
N ILE A 571 6.91 2.15 5.81
CA ILE A 571 5.87 1.39 6.53
C ILE A 571 5.34 2.13 7.79
N GLY A 572 5.80 3.37 8.01
CA GLY A 572 5.38 4.21 9.13
C GLY A 572 5.84 3.70 10.50
N CYS A 573 6.99 3.02 10.54
CA CYS A 573 7.64 2.56 11.78
C CYS A 573 8.83 3.44 12.14
N SER A 574 9.16 3.50 13.42
CA SER A 574 10.31 4.24 13.93
C SER A 574 11.64 3.53 13.61
N ALA A 575 12.71 4.31 13.48
CA ALA A 575 14.09 3.84 13.37
C ALA A 575 14.89 4.25 14.63
N PRO A 576 14.79 3.48 15.73
CA PRO A 576 15.43 3.83 16.99
C PRO A 576 16.96 3.79 16.89
N GLU A 577 17.63 4.74 17.51
CA GLU A 577 19.10 4.76 17.56
C GLU A 577 19.67 3.89 18.70
N LYS A 578 18.82 3.55 19.66
CA LYS A 578 19.14 2.71 20.84
C LYS A 578 17.98 1.78 21.14
N MET A 579 18.30 0.57 21.47
CA MET A 579 17.39 -0.46 21.96
C MET A 579 18.05 -1.23 23.12
#